data_0520afec4e34d4c8dd1cc6c904ba5e56
#
_entry.id   0520afec4e34d4c8dd1cc6c904ba5e56
#
_cell.length_a   1.000
_cell.length_b   1.000
_cell.length_c   1.000
_cell.angle_alpha   90.00
_cell.angle_beta   90.00
_cell.angle_gamma   90.00
#
_symmetry.space_group_name_H-M   'P 1'
#
loop_
_entity.id
_entity.type
_entity.pdbx_description
1 polymer ?
#
loop_
_entity_poly.entity_id
_entity_poly.type
_entity_poly.pdbx_seq_one_letter_code
_entity_poly.pdbx_strand_id
1 'polypeptide(L)'
;AVGDVIHGNRIVSPGDTSGTGFYRWDVSEWVVGYLVGSEWDSGNIAYTNNSTTYPSSYAGTYFTTGPDASRFEAAIAQVMDQITGYETAKYKTQRLIGFVNDANNDPFEYSYLYSTRFFKYNQIDAENILPTQELQSGYYAAYRLSYINPEFVQYLSDQQKAELSGILDA
;
A
#
# COMPACT_ATOMS: atom_id res chain seq x y z
N ALA A 1 10.55 -8.24 -10.96
CA ALA A 1 11.32 -9.10 -10.05
C ALA A 1 10.42 -10.03 -9.23
N VAL A 2 9.42 -9.52 -8.47
CA VAL A 2 8.51 -10.38 -7.67
C VAL A 2 7.72 -11.32 -8.58
N GLY A 3 7.11 -10.83 -9.66
CA GLY A 3 6.43 -11.67 -10.64
C GLY A 3 7.31 -12.81 -11.17
N ASP A 4 8.59 -12.54 -11.49
CA ASP A 4 9.50 -13.58 -11.96
C ASP A 4 9.78 -14.66 -10.90
N VAL A 5 9.83 -14.27 -9.62
CA VAL A 5 10.05 -15.22 -8.51
C VAL A 5 8.87 -16.19 -8.41
N ILE A 6 7.64 -15.68 -8.40
CA ILE A 6 6.45 -16.55 -8.27
C ILE A 6 6.22 -17.44 -9.49
N HIS A 7 6.68 -17.02 -10.68
CA HIS A 7 6.63 -17.82 -11.91
C HIS A 7 7.89 -18.68 -12.13
N GLY A 8 8.76 -18.81 -11.14
CA GLY A 8 9.93 -19.67 -11.23
C GLY A 8 11.00 -19.23 -12.24
N ASN A 9 11.01 -17.95 -12.62
CA ASN A 9 11.86 -17.40 -13.68
C ASN A 9 12.94 -16.44 -13.14
N ARG A 10 13.43 -16.63 -11.92
CA ARG A 10 14.42 -15.75 -11.32
C ARG A 10 15.59 -16.49 -10.71
N ILE A 11 16.79 -16.01 -11.03
CA ILE A 11 18.02 -16.35 -10.30
C ILE A 11 18.49 -15.07 -9.62
N VAL A 12 18.71 -15.14 -8.30
CA VAL A 12 19.27 -14.06 -7.51
C VAL A 12 20.64 -14.48 -7.03
N SER A 13 21.67 -13.79 -7.53
CA SER A 13 23.07 -14.11 -7.25
C SER A 13 23.49 -13.65 -5.85
N PRO A 14 24.52 -14.28 -5.24
CA PRO A 14 25.14 -13.78 -4.02
C PRO A 14 25.64 -12.34 -4.20
N GLY A 15 25.27 -11.45 -3.26
CA GLY A 15 25.62 -10.03 -3.31
C GLY A 15 24.46 -9.10 -3.66
N ASP A 16 23.35 -9.62 -4.18
CA ASP A 16 22.09 -8.88 -4.24
C ASP A 16 21.52 -8.74 -2.83
N THR A 17 20.92 -7.59 -2.54
CA THR A 17 20.40 -7.27 -1.18
C THR A 17 19.15 -8.04 -0.78
N SER A 18 18.53 -8.73 -1.71
CA SER A 18 17.31 -9.53 -1.49
C SER A 18 17.57 -11.00 -1.79
N GLY A 19 17.26 -11.85 -0.84
CA GLY A 19 17.33 -13.31 -0.81
C GLY A 19 17.97 -14.02 -2.02
N THR A 20 19.15 -14.57 -1.84
CA THR A 20 19.84 -15.39 -2.84
C THR A 20 19.13 -16.69 -3.08
N GLY A 21 18.99 -17.11 -4.34
CA GLY A 21 18.41 -18.41 -4.64
C GLY A 21 18.07 -18.63 -6.11
N PHE A 22 17.74 -19.88 -6.39
CA PHE A 22 17.25 -20.32 -7.70
C PHE A 22 15.74 -20.53 -7.60
N TYR A 23 14.97 -19.54 -8.01
CA TYR A 23 13.51 -19.60 -8.04
C TYR A 23 13.09 -20.25 -9.37
N ARG A 24 12.97 -21.58 -9.38
CA ARG A 24 12.67 -22.37 -10.58
C ARG A 24 11.29 -23.03 -10.56
N TRP A 25 10.62 -23.00 -9.41
CA TRP A 25 9.29 -23.58 -9.28
C TRP A 25 8.25 -22.50 -9.51
N ASP A 26 7.36 -22.75 -10.43
CA ASP A 26 6.18 -21.91 -10.66
C ASP A 26 5.16 -22.18 -9.55
N VAL A 27 4.96 -21.19 -8.70
CA VAL A 27 3.97 -21.20 -7.60
C VAL A 27 2.85 -20.22 -7.86
N SER A 28 2.79 -19.67 -9.05
CA SER A 28 1.89 -18.56 -9.38
C SER A 28 0.40 -18.91 -9.23
N GLU A 29 0.03 -20.17 -9.44
CA GLU A 29 -1.35 -20.64 -9.26
C GLU A 29 -1.84 -20.58 -7.80
N TRP A 30 -0.92 -20.53 -6.82
CA TRP A 30 -1.25 -20.41 -5.40
C TRP A 30 -1.15 -18.98 -4.88
N VAL A 31 -0.69 -18.04 -5.70
CA VAL A 31 -0.57 -16.62 -5.33
C VAL A 31 -1.84 -15.87 -5.74
N VAL A 32 -2.64 -15.50 -4.78
CA VAL A 32 -3.92 -14.82 -5.00
C VAL A 32 -3.73 -13.35 -5.39
N GLY A 33 -2.74 -12.68 -4.81
CA GLY A 33 -2.52 -11.26 -5.05
C GLY A 33 -1.22 -10.73 -4.46
N TYR A 34 -1.03 -9.44 -4.64
CA TYR A 34 0.10 -8.68 -4.11
C TYR A 34 -0.36 -7.70 -3.05
N LEU A 35 0.41 -7.60 -1.99
CA LEU A 35 0.32 -6.53 -1.01
C LEU A 35 1.51 -5.60 -1.17
N VAL A 36 1.26 -4.36 -1.54
CA VAL A 36 2.29 -3.35 -1.73
C VAL A 36 2.45 -2.57 -0.43
N GLY A 37 3.66 -2.67 0.11
CA GLY A 37 4.04 -1.99 1.34
C GLY A 37 3.95 -2.86 2.58
N SER A 38 4.60 -2.37 3.61
CA SER A 38 4.58 -2.90 4.97
C SER A 38 5.27 -1.89 5.87
N GLU A 39 4.68 -1.55 7.00
CA GLU A 39 5.31 -0.72 8.04
C GLU A 39 5.92 0.59 7.50
N TRP A 40 5.11 1.39 6.83
CA TRP A 40 5.57 2.65 6.27
C TRP A 40 6.01 3.62 7.36
N ASP A 41 7.27 4.03 7.30
CA ASP A 41 7.81 5.06 8.17
C ASP A 41 7.22 6.44 7.84
N SER A 42 6.63 7.09 8.82
CA SER A 42 5.99 8.40 8.65
C SER A 42 6.96 9.49 8.18
N GLY A 43 8.24 9.38 8.52
CA GLY A 43 9.27 10.30 8.05
C GLY A 43 9.54 10.15 6.55
N ASN A 44 9.59 8.92 6.04
CA ASN A 44 9.75 8.64 4.61
C ASN A 44 8.55 9.13 3.80
N ILE A 45 7.34 8.98 4.34
CA ILE A 45 6.12 9.51 3.70
C ILE A 45 6.18 11.03 3.66
N ALA A 46 6.48 11.68 4.78
CA ALA A 46 6.60 13.13 4.86
C ALA A 46 7.69 13.67 3.90
N TYR A 47 8.83 12.99 3.82
CA TYR A 47 9.88 13.32 2.87
C TYR A 47 9.38 13.26 1.43
N THR A 48 8.69 12.18 1.05
CA THR A 48 8.15 12.00 -0.30
C THR A 48 7.13 13.09 -0.63
N ASN A 49 6.22 13.38 0.30
CA ASN A 49 5.16 14.39 0.11
C ASN A 49 5.72 15.82 -0.02
N ASN A 50 6.82 16.13 0.65
CA ASN A 50 7.46 17.44 0.58
C ASN A 50 8.52 17.55 -0.54
N SER A 51 8.88 16.46 -1.18
CA SER A 51 9.88 16.45 -2.24
C SER A 51 9.27 16.86 -3.59
N THR A 52 9.89 17.81 -4.27
CA THR A 52 9.50 18.18 -5.64
C THR A 52 9.95 17.18 -6.70
N THR A 53 10.74 16.20 -6.33
CA THR A 53 11.26 15.16 -7.23
C THR A 53 10.17 14.16 -7.64
N TYR A 54 9.22 13.90 -6.75
CA TYR A 54 8.12 12.98 -7.01
C TYR A 54 6.91 13.71 -7.61
N PRO A 55 6.22 13.09 -8.59
CA PRO A 55 5.02 13.67 -9.18
C PRO A 55 3.90 13.80 -8.14
N SER A 56 3.06 14.82 -8.28
CA SER A 56 1.90 15.04 -7.40
C SER A 56 0.66 14.25 -7.82
N SER A 57 0.70 13.61 -8.99
CA SER A 57 -0.37 12.78 -9.52
C SER A 57 0.22 11.71 -10.42
N TYR A 58 -0.54 10.65 -10.64
CA TYR A 58 -0.19 9.57 -11.54
C TYR A 58 -1.37 9.22 -12.45
N ALA A 59 -1.09 8.93 -13.70
CA ALA A 59 -2.07 8.42 -14.67
C ALA A 59 -1.41 7.30 -15.49
N GLY A 60 -1.68 6.06 -15.09
CA GLY A 60 -1.19 4.85 -15.74
C GLY A 60 -2.27 4.10 -16.49
N THR A 61 -1.96 2.88 -16.88
CA THR A 61 -2.90 1.99 -17.56
C THR A 61 -3.90 1.37 -16.58
N TYR A 62 -3.43 0.88 -15.46
CA TYR A 62 -4.23 0.13 -14.48
C TYR A 62 -4.62 0.96 -13.27
N PHE A 63 -3.85 2.02 -12.98
CA PHE A 63 -4.09 2.91 -11.85
C PHE A 63 -3.91 4.37 -12.25
N THR A 64 -4.71 5.20 -11.62
CA THR A 64 -4.59 6.65 -11.63
C THR A 64 -4.78 7.18 -10.21
N THR A 65 -4.54 8.48 -10.00
CA THR A 65 -4.78 9.11 -8.70
C THR A 65 -5.92 10.11 -8.77
N GLY A 66 -6.65 10.22 -7.67
CA GLY A 66 -7.64 11.27 -7.45
C GLY A 66 -7.00 12.67 -7.34
N PRO A 67 -7.82 13.72 -7.35
CA PRO A 67 -7.35 15.11 -7.31
C PRO A 67 -6.67 15.48 -5.97
N ASP A 68 -7.06 14.79 -4.89
CA ASP A 68 -6.55 15.06 -3.54
C ASP A 68 -5.36 14.16 -3.15
N ALA A 69 -4.87 13.36 -4.12
CA ALA A 69 -3.79 12.43 -3.86
C ALA A 69 -2.47 13.14 -3.49
N SER A 70 -1.83 12.61 -2.48
CA SER A 70 -0.48 12.99 -2.10
C SER A 70 0.57 12.43 -3.08
N ARG A 71 1.80 12.96 -3.02
CA ARG A 71 2.92 12.45 -3.84
C ARG A 71 3.27 11.01 -3.48
N PHE A 72 3.11 10.63 -2.23
CA PHE A 72 3.33 9.26 -1.79
C PHE A 72 2.28 8.32 -2.40
N GLU A 73 1.01 8.69 -2.38
CA GLU A 73 -0.06 7.91 -3.02
C GLU A 73 0.14 7.80 -4.54
N ALA A 74 0.60 8.88 -5.18
CA ALA A 74 0.97 8.85 -6.60
C ALA A 74 2.12 7.85 -6.89
N ALA A 75 3.12 7.80 -6.01
CA ALA A 75 4.23 6.84 -6.14
C ALA A 75 3.75 5.40 -5.94
N ILE A 76 2.85 5.15 -4.98
CA ILE A 76 2.25 3.82 -4.77
C ILE A 76 1.40 3.41 -5.97
N ALA A 77 0.56 4.30 -6.50
CA ALA A 77 -0.22 4.05 -7.71
C ALA A 77 0.68 3.63 -8.89
N GLN A 78 1.81 4.34 -9.07
CA GLN A 78 2.80 4.00 -10.09
C GLN A 78 3.41 2.62 -9.89
N VAL A 79 3.77 2.26 -8.66
CA VAL A 79 4.34 0.95 -8.34
C VAL A 79 3.33 -0.16 -8.64
N MET A 80 2.08 0.00 -8.22
CA MET A 80 1.02 -0.98 -8.48
C MET A 80 0.72 -1.12 -9.97
N ASP A 81 0.69 -0.01 -10.71
CA ASP A 81 0.52 -0.01 -12.16
C ASP A 81 1.63 -0.79 -12.85
N GLN A 82 2.89 -0.58 -12.45
CA GLN A 82 4.04 -1.26 -13.00
C GLN A 82 4.04 -2.76 -12.68
N ILE A 83 3.65 -3.16 -11.48
CA ILE A 83 3.54 -4.58 -11.10
C ILE A 83 2.50 -5.26 -11.96
N THR A 84 1.29 -4.69 -12.04
CA THR A 84 0.18 -5.21 -12.84
C THR A 84 0.54 -5.26 -14.32
N GLY A 85 1.11 -4.18 -14.85
CA GLY A 85 1.53 -4.09 -16.25
C GLY A 85 2.60 -5.10 -16.62
N TYR A 86 3.59 -5.30 -15.76
CA TYR A 86 4.63 -6.30 -15.97
C TYR A 86 4.06 -7.72 -16.04
N GLU A 87 3.19 -8.06 -15.08
CA GLU A 87 2.61 -9.39 -15.03
C GLU A 87 1.65 -9.64 -16.20
N THR A 88 0.83 -8.66 -16.52
CA THR A 88 -0.06 -8.73 -17.71
C THR A 88 0.72 -8.89 -19.01
N ALA A 89 1.77 -8.10 -19.20
CA ALA A 89 2.56 -8.15 -20.43
C ALA A 89 3.32 -9.48 -20.59
N LYS A 90 3.95 -9.95 -19.51
CA LYS A 90 4.83 -11.10 -19.55
C LYS A 90 4.12 -12.44 -19.34
N TYR A 91 3.22 -12.48 -18.36
CA TYR A 91 2.58 -13.72 -17.90
C TYR A 91 1.11 -13.83 -18.29
N LYS A 92 0.55 -12.79 -18.94
CA LYS A 92 -0.83 -12.77 -19.42
C LYS A 92 -1.87 -12.98 -18.32
N THR A 93 -1.55 -12.55 -17.10
CA THR A 93 -2.43 -12.64 -15.93
C THR A 93 -2.45 -11.35 -15.16
N GLN A 94 -3.52 -11.12 -14.44
CA GLN A 94 -3.66 -10.07 -13.43
C GLN A 94 -4.04 -10.70 -12.11
N ARG A 95 -3.50 -10.17 -11.02
CA ARG A 95 -3.81 -10.62 -9.65
C ARG A 95 -4.38 -9.49 -8.84
N LEU A 96 -5.13 -9.84 -7.82
CA LEU A 96 -5.53 -8.86 -6.82
C LEU A 96 -4.31 -8.08 -6.35
N ILE A 97 -4.44 -6.77 -6.23
CA ILE A 97 -3.36 -5.94 -5.74
C ILE A 97 -3.89 -4.99 -4.67
N GLY A 98 -3.20 -4.94 -3.56
CA GLY A 98 -3.59 -4.13 -2.42
C GLY A 98 -2.47 -3.23 -1.95
N PHE A 99 -2.86 -2.10 -1.36
CA PHE A 99 -1.98 -1.22 -0.61
C PHE A 99 -2.14 -1.50 0.88
N VAL A 100 -1.02 -1.72 1.57
CA VAL A 100 -1.02 -1.90 3.02
C VAL A 100 -0.70 -0.59 3.71
N ASN A 101 -1.57 -0.17 4.60
CA ASN A 101 -1.39 1.00 5.43
C ASN A 101 -1.30 0.63 6.92
N ASP A 102 -0.68 1.46 7.69
CA ASP A 102 -0.56 1.35 9.15
C ASP A 102 -1.46 2.36 9.85
N ALA A 103 -1.84 2.05 11.08
CA ALA A 103 -2.65 2.94 11.92
C ALA A 103 -2.03 4.34 12.11
N ASN A 104 -0.70 4.45 12.06
CA ASN A 104 -0.01 5.74 12.18
C ASN A 104 -0.17 6.64 10.96
N ASN A 105 -0.56 6.08 9.83
CA ASN A 105 -0.72 6.78 8.56
C ASN A 105 -2.14 6.65 7.99
N ASP A 106 -3.12 6.29 8.83
CA ASP A 106 -4.52 6.21 8.42
C ASP A 106 -5.06 7.57 7.92
N PRO A 107 -6.16 7.62 7.17
CA PRO A 107 -6.67 8.85 6.57
C PRO A 107 -7.37 9.79 7.56
N PHE A 108 -7.51 9.42 8.83
CA PHE A 108 -8.28 10.20 9.79
C PHE A 108 -7.52 11.39 10.34
N GLU A 109 -8.26 12.45 10.63
CA GLU A 109 -7.75 13.62 11.32
C GLU A 109 -7.83 13.43 12.85
N TYR A 110 -6.76 13.80 13.53
CA TYR A 110 -6.68 13.71 14.98
C TYR A 110 -6.30 15.05 15.59
N SER A 111 -6.57 15.22 16.89
CA SER A 111 -6.15 16.40 17.61
C SER A 111 -4.62 16.57 17.59
N TYR A 112 -4.14 17.80 17.71
CA TYR A 112 -2.71 18.10 17.77
C TYR A 112 -1.97 17.29 18.84
N LEU A 113 -2.59 17.12 20.02
CA LEU A 113 -2.00 16.33 21.11
C LEU A 113 -1.82 14.87 20.72
N TYR A 114 -2.81 14.28 20.05
CA TYR A 114 -2.73 12.92 19.54
C TYR A 114 -1.62 12.80 18.50
N SER A 115 -1.65 13.66 17.49
CA SER A 115 -0.69 13.62 16.38
C SER A 115 0.76 13.74 16.87
N THR A 116 0.99 14.61 17.87
CA THR A 116 2.32 14.79 18.46
C THR A 116 2.75 13.57 19.29
N ARG A 117 1.85 13.02 20.09
CA ARG A 117 2.15 11.90 21.01
C ARG A 117 2.41 10.59 20.26
N PHE A 118 1.67 10.34 19.17
CA PHE A 118 1.73 9.10 18.41
C PHE A 118 2.43 9.25 17.06
N PHE A 119 3.14 10.35 16.83
CA PHE A 119 3.90 10.62 15.61
C PHE A 119 3.08 10.54 14.33
N LYS A 120 1.79 10.86 14.43
CA LYS A 120 0.88 10.86 13.30
C LYS A 120 0.98 12.18 12.53
N TYR A 121 1.92 12.22 11.60
CA TYR A 121 2.21 13.42 10.81
C TYR A 121 1.69 13.34 9.37
N ASN A 122 1.24 12.17 8.95
CA ASN A 122 0.77 11.94 7.59
C ASN A 122 -0.58 11.24 7.61
N GLN A 123 -1.34 11.52 6.57
CA GLN A 123 -2.57 10.85 6.24
C GLN A 123 -2.37 10.21 4.87
N ILE A 124 -2.72 8.94 4.74
CA ILE A 124 -2.69 8.22 3.46
C ILE A 124 -4.06 7.60 3.30
N ASP A 125 -4.72 7.99 2.22
CA ASP A 125 -6.02 7.47 1.88
C ASP A 125 -5.91 6.56 0.65
N ALA A 126 -6.23 5.30 0.86
CA ALA A 126 -6.24 4.32 -0.23
C ALA A 126 -7.28 4.65 -1.30
N GLU A 127 -8.31 5.43 -0.98
CA GLU A 127 -9.35 5.88 -1.92
C GLU A 127 -8.81 6.92 -2.92
N ASN A 128 -7.68 7.56 -2.64
CA ASN A 128 -7.00 8.43 -3.59
C ASN A 128 -6.28 7.67 -4.71
N ILE A 129 -6.15 6.34 -4.58
CA ILE A 129 -5.58 5.46 -5.60
C ILE A 129 -6.72 4.78 -6.33
N LEU A 130 -6.94 5.17 -7.57
CA LEU A 130 -8.10 4.77 -8.35
C LEU A 130 -7.74 3.69 -9.37
N PRO A 131 -8.37 2.51 -9.32
CA PRO A 131 -8.23 1.52 -10.38
C PRO A 131 -8.94 2.01 -11.65
N THR A 132 -8.37 1.72 -12.80
CA THR A 132 -8.99 1.96 -14.11
C THR A 132 -9.83 0.76 -14.54
N GLN A 133 -10.54 0.88 -15.64
CA GLN A 133 -11.30 -0.23 -16.24
C GLN A 133 -10.39 -1.36 -16.79
N GLU A 134 -9.11 -1.08 -17.01
CA GLU A 134 -8.13 -2.07 -17.46
C GLU A 134 -7.68 -3.02 -16.34
N LEU A 135 -7.89 -2.64 -15.08
CA LEU A 135 -7.66 -3.52 -13.94
C LEU A 135 -8.85 -4.46 -13.75
N GLN A 136 -8.72 -5.69 -14.21
CA GLN A 136 -9.78 -6.71 -14.14
C GLN A 136 -9.74 -7.55 -12.87
N SER A 137 -8.59 -7.59 -12.20
CA SER A 137 -8.37 -8.45 -11.02
C SER A 137 -8.89 -7.86 -9.71
N GLY A 138 -9.01 -6.55 -9.63
CA GLY A 138 -9.48 -5.82 -8.45
C GLY A 138 -8.36 -5.20 -7.60
N TYR A 139 -8.74 -4.14 -6.89
CA TYR A 139 -7.92 -3.39 -5.95
C TYR A 139 -8.56 -3.41 -4.56
N TYR A 140 -7.75 -3.48 -3.51
CA TYR A 140 -8.23 -3.43 -2.13
C TYR A 140 -7.25 -2.69 -1.22
N ALA A 141 -7.79 -2.03 -0.21
CA ALA A 141 -7.03 -1.47 0.88
C ALA A 141 -6.88 -2.50 2.00
N ALA A 142 -5.68 -2.62 2.54
CA ALA A 142 -5.40 -3.46 3.70
C ALA A 142 -4.84 -2.58 4.81
N TYR A 143 -5.35 -2.74 6.02
CA TYR A 143 -4.85 -2.05 7.20
C TYR A 143 -4.22 -3.05 8.16
N ARG A 144 -2.99 -2.74 8.58
CA ARG A 144 -2.33 -3.51 9.62
C ARG A 144 -2.80 -3.02 10.99
N LEU A 145 -3.67 -3.76 11.62
CA LEU A 145 -4.15 -3.51 12.98
C LEU A 145 -3.30 -4.32 13.97
N SER A 146 -2.07 -3.89 14.23
CA SER A 146 -1.19 -4.65 15.13
C SER A 146 -1.36 -4.29 16.61
N TYR A 147 -1.95 -3.14 16.95
CA TYR A 147 -2.15 -2.73 18.33
C TYR A 147 -3.26 -1.70 18.46
N ILE A 148 -4.31 -2.03 19.17
CA ILE A 148 -5.14 -1.03 19.81
C ILE A 148 -4.48 -0.73 21.15
N ASN A 149 -3.64 0.29 21.20
CA ASN A 149 -3.16 0.80 22.48
C ASN A 149 -4.39 1.31 23.26
N PRO A 150 -4.68 0.83 24.48
CA PRO A 150 -5.80 1.35 25.28
C PRO A 150 -5.75 2.87 25.47
N GLU A 151 -4.56 3.47 25.49
CA GLU A 151 -4.41 4.92 25.50
C GLU A 151 -4.92 5.60 24.21
N PHE A 152 -4.95 4.90 23.10
CA PHE A 152 -5.46 5.40 21.83
C PHE A 152 -6.97 5.70 21.90
N VAL A 153 -7.74 4.81 22.50
CA VAL A 153 -9.20 4.91 22.56
C VAL A 153 -9.67 6.17 23.30
N GLN A 154 -8.90 6.69 24.25
CA GLN A 154 -9.26 7.92 24.99
C GLN A 154 -9.24 9.18 24.10
N TYR A 155 -8.53 9.16 22.98
CA TYR A 155 -8.42 10.31 22.05
C TYR A 155 -9.45 10.23 20.90
N LEU A 156 -10.19 9.13 20.78
CA LEU A 156 -11.24 8.99 19.80
C LEU A 156 -12.52 9.70 20.24
N SER A 157 -13.22 10.31 19.29
CA SER A 157 -14.60 10.75 19.50
C SER A 157 -15.53 9.56 19.71
N ASP A 158 -16.72 9.80 20.24
CA ASP A 158 -17.70 8.72 20.45
C ASP A 158 -18.14 8.08 19.13
N GLN A 159 -18.19 8.85 18.05
CA GLN A 159 -18.44 8.32 16.71
C GLN A 159 -17.31 7.40 16.24
N GLN A 160 -16.05 7.82 16.38
CA GLN A 160 -14.89 7.00 16.01
C GLN A 160 -14.79 5.72 16.86
N LYS A 161 -15.16 5.78 18.15
CA LYS A 161 -15.25 4.59 19.01
C LYS A 161 -16.30 3.62 18.52
N ALA A 162 -17.47 4.13 18.10
CA ALA A 162 -18.54 3.28 17.58
C ALA A 162 -18.15 2.62 16.24
N GLU A 163 -17.49 3.36 15.36
CA GLU A 163 -16.95 2.84 14.09
C GLU A 163 -15.88 1.77 14.33
N LEU A 164 -14.95 2.01 15.25
CA LEU A 164 -13.93 1.04 15.62
C LEU A 164 -14.55 -0.24 16.22
N SER A 165 -15.56 -0.11 17.09
CA SER A 165 -16.30 -1.24 17.64
C SER A 165 -16.98 -2.06 16.54
N GLY A 166 -17.62 -1.40 15.59
CA GLY A 166 -18.25 -2.06 14.45
C GLY A 166 -17.27 -2.84 13.55
N ILE A 167 -16.04 -2.38 13.42
CA ILE A 167 -14.98 -3.10 12.68
C ILE A 167 -14.48 -4.32 13.46
N LEU A 168 -14.44 -4.25 14.79
CA LEU A 168 -13.96 -5.35 15.64
C LEU A 168 -14.99 -6.46 15.86
N ASP A 169 -16.27 -6.13 15.68
CA ASP A 169 -17.40 -7.06 15.85
C ASP A 169 -17.80 -7.75 14.52
N ALA A 170 -17.17 -7.39 13.39
CA ALA A 170 -17.43 -7.93 12.06
C ALA A 170 -16.44 -9.06 11.70
#